data_ac3f69da9ff070c7f44e4f7c44e24b5b
#
_entry.id   ac3f69da9ff070c7f44e4f7c44e24b5b
#
_cell.length_a   1.000
_cell.length_b   1.000
_cell.length_c   1.000
_cell.angle_alpha   90.00
_cell.angle_beta   90.00
_cell.angle_gamma   90.00
#
_symmetry.space_group_name_H-M   'P 1'
#
loop_
_entity.id
_entity.type
_entity.pdbx_description
1 polymer ?
#
loop_
_entity_poly.entity_id
_entity_poly.type
_entity_poly.pdbx_seq_one_letter_code
_entity_poly.pdbx_strand_id
1 'polypeptide(L)'
;MELYKNYLDEIESRKKQSLKPKPIDDGSLLKEIISHIKDNNSEYRKDCLNYFIYNTLPGTTSAAEEKAIFLKEIISNKISVDEISIDFAFELLSHMKGGPSVKVLLDFALGEDIVLATKASDVLKTQVFLYDADTSRIEEAFKTGNNIAKQLLESYAKAEFFTNLPEVEEEIEVVTYVAAEGDISTDLLSPGNQAHSRADRELHGKCMISEEAQVEIKKLQEKHPNKRVMLVAEKGTMGVGSSRMSGVNNVALWTGIQASPYIPFVNIAPIVAGTNGISPIFLTTVGVTGGIGVDLKNWVKKIGSDGKPILNNDNSPVLEEKYSVETGTILKINSKQKKLFNANGDEELADLTSSFTPQKLEFMK
;
A
#
# COMPACT_ATOMS: atom_id res chain seq x y z
N MET A 1 12.53 -24.03 -18.80
CA MET A 1 13.16 -22.83 -19.40
C MET A 1 12.34 -22.21 -20.55
N GLU A 2 11.36 -22.89 -21.06
CA GLU A 2 10.48 -22.38 -22.13
C GLU A 2 9.40 -21.42 -21.62
N LEU A 3 8.80 -21.71 -20.47
CA LEU A 3 7.73 -20.89 -19.90
C LEU A 3 8.23 -19.52 -19.45
N TYR A 4 9.40 -19.47 -18.82
CA TYR A 4 9.98 -18.20 -18.39
C TYR A 4 10.39 -17.35 -19.59
N LYS A 5 10.95 -17.94 -20.65
CA LYS A 5 11.28 -17.22 -21.88
C LYS A 5 10.01 -16.62 -22.53
N ASN A 6 8.95 -17.41 -22.63
CA ASN A 6 7.67 -16.94 -23.17
C ASN A 6 7.10 -15.79 -22.33
N TYR A 7 7.28 -15.85 -21.01
CA TYR A 7 6.87 -14.76 -20.11
C TYR A 7 7.69 -13.49 -20.34
N LEU A 8 9.01 -13.58 -20.57
CA LEU A 8 9.83 -12.42 -20.94
C LEU A 8 9.40 -11.80 -22.27
N ASP A 9 9.09 -12.62 -23.28
CA ASP A 9 8.58 -12.15 -24.57
C ASP A 9 7.22 -11.43 -24.42
N GLU A 10 6.34 -11.94 -23.54
CA GLU A 10 5.08 -11.26 -23.20
C GLU A 10 5.32 -9.91 -22.51
N ILE A 11 6.27 -9.82 -21.57
CA ILE A 11 6.64 -8.58 -20.90
C ILE A 11 7.09 -7.54 -21.94
N GLU A 12 7.95 -7.90 -22.87
CA GLU A 12 8.42 -6.98 -23.91
C GLU A 12 7.28 -6.55 -24.85
N SER A 13 6.38 -7.45 -25.19
CA SER A 13 5.18 -7.13 -25.99
C SER A 13 4.26 -6.14 -25.27
N ARG A 14 4.03 -6.36 -23.97
CA ARG A 14 3.21 -5.48 -23.14
C ARG A 14 3.85 -4.11 -22.94
N LYS A 15 5.16 -4.07 -22.74
CA LYS A 15 5.92 -2.82 -22.62
C LYS A 15 5.77 -1.91 -23.84
N LYS A 16 5.77 -2.48 -25.05
CA LYS A 16 5.50 -1.74 -26.29
C LYS A 16 4.09 -1.11 -26.34
N GLN A 17 3.17 -1.64 -25.55
CA GLN A 17 1.80 -1.17 -25.40
C GLN A 17 1.61 -0.28 -24.16
N SER A 18 2.70 0.11 -23.47
CA SER A 18 2.69 0.85 -22.19
C SER A 18 1.93 0.12 -21.09
N LEU A 19 1.95 -1.23 -21.09
CA LEU A 19 1.34 -2.06 -20.07
C LEU A 19 2.41 -2.64 -19.13
N LYS A 20 2.05 -2.82 -17.85
CA LYS A 20 2.89 -3.51 -16.87
C LYS A 20 2.94 -5.02 -17.14
N PRO A 21 3.94 -5.75 -16.61
CA PRO A 21 3.99 -7.21 -16.71
C PRO A 21 2.67 -7.84 -16.24
N LYS A 22 2.22 -8.90 -16.94
CA LYS A 22 1.06 -9.67 -16.50
C LYS A 22 1.40 -10.35 -15.16
N PRO A 23 0.50 -10.36 -14.17
CA PRO A 23 0.69 -11.13 -12.94
C PRO A 23 0.84 -12.63 -13.25
N ILE A 24 1.73 -13.30 -12.52
CA ILE A 24 1.95 -14.72 -12.63
C ILE A 24 0.85 -15.45 -11.85
N ASP A 25 -0.01 -16.18 -12.56
CA ASP A 25 -1.11 -16.99 -12.02
C ASP A 25 -0.92 -18.50 -12.24
N ASP A 26 0.04 -18.88 -13.10
CA ASP A 26 0.37 -20.25 -13.45
C ASP A 26 1.48 -20.83 -12.57
N GLY A 27 1.17 -21.95 -11.90
CA GLY A 27 2.11 -22.64 -11.02
C GLY A 27 3.31 -23.25 -11.75
N SER A 28 3.15 -23.67 -13.01
CA SER A 28 4.24 -24.26 -13.79
C SER A 28 5.29 -23.20 -14.14
N LEU A 29 4.83 -22.00 -14.52
CA LEU A 29 5.71 -20.85 -14.72
C LEU A 29 6.42 -20.48 -13.41
N LEU A 30 5.69 -20.43 -12.29
CA LEU A 30 6.30 -20.07 -11.01
C LEU A 30 7.33 -21.13 -10.54
N LYS A 31 7.09 -22.41 -10.78
CA LYS A 31 8.11 -23.46 -10.54
C LYS A 31 9.39 -23.23 -11.32
N GLU A 32 9.29 -22.81 -12.56
CA GLU A 32 10.46 -22.49 -13.39
C GLU A 32 11.20 -21.26 -12.84
N ILE A 33 10.46 -20.21 -12.44
CA ILE A 33 11.01 -19.03 -11.76
C ILE A 33 11.72 -19.43 -10.45
N ILE A 34 11.10 -20.26 -9.62
CA ILE A 34 11.70 -20.76 -8.38
C ILE A 34 12.99 -21.57 -8.67
N SER A 35 13.05 -22.32 -9.77
CA SER A 35 14.26 -23.03 -10.14
C SER A 35 15.44 -22.08 -10.42
N HIS A 36 15.17 -20.94 -11.06
CA HIS A 36 16.18 -19.90 -11.24
C HIS A 36 16.59 -19.21 -9.94
N ILE A 37 15.66 -19.05 -8.99
CA ILE A 37 15.98 -18.49 -7.66
C ILE A 37 16.91 -19.43 -6.88
N LYS A 38 16.69 -20.75 -6.98
CA LYS A 38 17.52 -21.78 -6.34
C LYS A 38 18.91 -21.93 -6.94
N ASP A 39 19.11 -21.51 -8.18
CA ASP A 39 20.39 -21.53 -8.88
C ASP A 39 21.13 -20.18 -8.73
N ASN A 40 22.13 -20.16 -7.84
CA ASN A 40 22.94 -18.96 -7.61
C ASN A 40 23.72 -18.48 -8.83
N ASN A 41 23.90 -19.33 -9.87
CA ASN A 41 24.60 -18.99 -11.11
C ASN A 41 23.64 -18.55 -12.23
N SER A 42 22.33 -18.58 -12.00
CA SER A 42 21.36 -18.17 -13.00
C SER A 42 21.44 -16.67 -13.28
N GLU A 43 21.64 -16.29 -14.52
CA GLU A 43 21.61 -14.90 -14.97
C GLU A 43 20.24 -14.22 -14.72
N TYR A 44 19.17 -15.02 -14.63
CA TYR A 44 17.79 -14.56 -14.41
C TYR A 44 17.40 -14.47 -12.92
N ARG A 45 18.29 -14.90 -12.01
CA ARG A 45 17.96 -15.05 -10.59
C ARG A 45 17.38 -13.77 -9.96
N LYS A 46 18.00 -12.62 -10.27
CA LYS A 46 17.56 -11.31 -9.73
C LYS A 46 16.16 -10.94 -10.21
N ASP A 47 15.88 -11.11 -11.50
CA ASP A 47 14.57 -10.80 -12.07
C ASP A 47 13.51 -11.79 -11.58
N CYS A 48 13.87 -13.08 -11.48
CA CYS A 48 12.99 -14.11 -10.92
C CYS A 48 12.63 -13.83 -9.46
N LEU A 49 13.57 -13.37 -8.63
CA LEU A 49 13.26 -12.92 -7.26
C LEU A 49 12.27 -11.76 -7.26
N ASN A 50 12.47 -10.77 -8.12
CA ASN A 50 11.55 -9.64 -8.23
C ASN A 50 10.15 -10.09 -8.66
N TYR A 51 10.04 -10.98 -9.65
CA TYR A 51 8.73 -11.51 -10.09
C TYR A 51 8.08 -12.40 -9.05
N PHE A 52 8.84 -13.21 -8.33
CA PHE A 52 8.35 -14.04 -7.22
C PHE A 52 7.76 -13.19 -6.11
N ILE A 53 8.47 -12.14 -5.70
CA ILE A 53 8.04 -11.26 -4.59
C ILE A 53 6.86 -10.40 -5.02
N TYR A 54 6.97 -9.67 -6.12
CA TYR A 54 6.08 -8.57 -6.47
C TYR A 54 5.08 -8.86 -7.59
N ASN A 55 5.24 -9.95 -8.34
CA ASN A 55 4.43 -10.18 -9.54
C ASN A 55 3.67 -11.52 -9.55
N THR A 56 3.76 -12.29 -8.47
CA THR A 56 2.97 -13.52 -8.31
C THR A 56 1.59 -13.17 -7.76
N LEU A 57 0.54 -13.53 -8.49
CA LEU A 57 -0.83 -13.25 -8.09
C LEU A 57 -1.22 -14.09 -6.85
N PRO A 58 -1.68 -13.46 -5.76
CA PRO A 58 -2.10 -14.18 -4.55
C PRO A 58 -3.48 -14.82 -4.71
N GLY A 59 -4.02 -15.32 -3.60
CA GLY A 59 -5.34 -15.94 -3.54
C GLY A 59 -5.28 -17.44 -3.79
N THR A 60 -6.15 -17.96 -4.66
CA THR A 60 -6.32 -19.40 -4.91
C THR A 60 -5.73 -19.87 -6.23
N THR A 61 -4.81 -19.13 -6.81
CA THR A 61 -4.13 -19.52 -8.05
C THR A 61 -3.13 -20.65 -7.81
N SER A 62 -2.81 -21.41 -8.85
CA SER A 62 -1.76 -22.43 -8.76
C SER A 62 -0.38 -21.81 -8.48
N ALA A 63 -0.12 -20.60 -8.94
CA ALA A 63 1.08 -19.85 -8.59
C ALA A 63 1.14 -19.50 -7.08
N ALA A 64 0.03 -19.08 -6.49
CA ALA A 64 -0.04 -18.81 -5.04
C ALA A 64 0.27 -20.07 -4.22
N GLU A 65 -0.18 -21.25 -4.66
CA GLU A 65 0.14 -22.52 -4.01
C GLU A 65 1.65 -22.80 -4.04
N GLU A 66 2.29 -22.67 -5.20
CA GLU A 66 3.74 -22.88 -5.35
C GLU A 66 4.55 -21.85 -4.55
N LYS A 67 4.09 -20.58 -4.50
CA LYS A 67 4.70 -19.54 -3.65
C LYS A 67 4.65 -19.92 -2.18
N ALA A 68 3.49 -20.34 -1.68
CA ALA A 68 3.33 -20.75 -0.29
C ALA A 68 4.19 -21.96 0.08
N ILE A 69 4.28 -22.97 -0.81
CA ILE A 69 5.12 -24.15 -0.62
C ILE A 69 6.61 -23.76 -0.55
N PHE A 70 7.08 -22.91 -1.45
CA PHE A 70 8.46 -22.46 -1.44
C PHE A 70 8.82 -21.65 -0.20
N LEU A 71 7.93 -20.75 0.26
CA LEU A 71 8.11 -20.02 1.51
C LEU A 71 8.13 -20.97 2.73
N LYS A 72 7.30 -22.02 2.72
CA LYS A 72 7.34 -23.07 3.74
C LYS A 72 8.69 -23.80 3.79
N GLU A 73 9.28 -24.10 2.63
CA GLU A 73 10.61 -24.71 2.54
C GLU A 73 11.69 -23.81 3.17
N ILE A 74 11.62 -22.48 2.92
CA ILE A 74 12.55 -21.49 3.51
C ILE A 74 12.35 -21.41 5.03
N ILE A 75 11.13 -21.26 5.51
CA ILE A 75 10.82 -21.17 6.96
C ILE A 75 11.27 -22.43 7.69
N SER A 76 11.13 -23.61 7.05
CA SER A 76 11.56 -24.91 7.62
C SER A 76 13.07 -25.14 7.50
N ASN A 77 13.88 -24.20 7.04
CA ASN A 77 15.31 -24.33 6.76
C ASN A 77 15.67 -25.49 5.82
N LYS A 78 14.74 -25.92 4.95
CA LYS A 78 15.01 -26.92 3.91
C LYS A 78 15.78 -26.32 2.74
N ILE A 79 15.58 -25.04 2.50
CA ILE A 79 16.21 -24.24 1.46
C ILE A 79 16.62 -22.91 2.06
N SER A 80 17.80 -22.41 1.68
CA SER A 80 18.27 -21.07 2.00
C SER A 80 18.26 -20.20 0.75
N VAL A 81 17.69 -19.00 0.88
CA VAL A 81 17.74 -17.94 -0.12
C VAL A 81 18.15 -16.68 0.61
N ASP A 82 19.33 -16.14 0.27
CA ASP A 82 19.96 -15.05 1.04
C ASP A 82 19.06 -13.79 1.12
N GLU A 83 18.26 -13.55 0.10
CA GLU A 83 17.35 -12.41 -0.01
C GLU A 83 16.01 -12.61 0.71
N ILE A 84 15.70 -13.83 1.17
CA ILE A 84 14.44 -14.16 1.83
C ILE A 84 14.73 -14.78 3.20
N SER A 85 14.82 -13.96 4.22
CA SER A 85 14.91 -14.44 5.61
C SER A 85 13.63 -15.13 6.05
N ILE A 86 13.66 -15.89 7.17
CA ILE A 86 12.46 -16.49 7.76
C ILE A 86 11.40 -15.45 8.07
N ASP A 87 11.80 -14.31 8.63
CA ASP A 87 10.86 -13.24 8.97
C ASP A 87 10.23 -12.64 7.72
N PHE A 88 11.02 -12.42 6.67
CA PHE A 88 10.49 -11.95 5.40
C PHE A 88 9.60 -12.99 4.70
N ALA A 89 9.88 -14.28 4.85
CA ALA A 89 8.99 -15.33 4.33
C ALA A 89 7.62 -15.31 5.03
N PHE A 90 7.56 -15.09 6.36
CA PHE A 90 6.28 -14.87 7.06
C PHE A 90 5.57 -13.60 6.59
N GLU A 91 6.30 -12.52 6.35
CA GLU A 91 5.75 -11.28 5.80
C GLU A 91 5.13 -11.51 4.42
N LEU A 92 5.83 -12.24 3.52
CA LEU A 92 5.28 -12.60 2.21
C LEU A 92 4.02 -13.47 2.32
N LEU A 93 3.97 -14.43 3.26
CA LEU A 93 2.75 -15.21 3.53
C LEU A 93 1.61 -14.31 4.02
N SER A 94 1.89 -13.29 4.82
CA SER A 94 0.88 -12.35 5.32
C SER A 94 0.23 -11.55 4.19
N HIS A 95 1.00 -11.19 3.17
CA HIS A 95 0.52 -10.45 2.00
C HIS A 95 -0.34 -11.27 1.04
N MET A 96 -0.30 -12.59 1.13
CA MET A 96 -1.15 -13.46 0.31
C MET A 96 -2.63 -13.45 0.73
N LYS A 97 -2.94 -13.06 1.97
CA LYS A 97 -4.30 -12.78 2.49
C LYS A 97 -5.29 -13.96 2.42
N GLY A 98 -4.83 -15.18 2.45
CA GLY A 98 -5.70 -16.36 2.47
C GLY A 98 -5.27 -17.49 1.54
N GLY A 99 -6.15 -18.47 1.34
CA GLY A 99 -5.87 -19.63 0.48
C GLY A 99 -4.67 -20.47 0.94
N PRO A 100 -3.70 -20.77 0.05
CA PRO A 100 -2.54 -21.60 0.37
C PRO A 100 -1.68 -21.08 1.52
N SER A 101 -1.59 -19.76 1.74
CA SER A 101 -0.82 -19.18 2.84
C SER A 101 -1.38 -19.56 4.20
N VAL A 102 -2.71 -19.63 4.35
CA VAL A 102 -3.35 -20.05 5.61
C VAL A 102 -2.97 -21.48 5.97
N LYS A 103 -2.97 -22.39 4.99
CA LYS A 103 -2.58 -23.80 5.21
C LYS A 103 -1.15 -23.90 5.75
N VAL A 104 -0.21 -23.15 5.14
CA VAL A 104 1.20 -23.13 5.57
C VAL A 104 1.33 -22.50 6.95
N LEU A 105 0.67 -21.40 7.21
CA LEU A 105 0.67 -20.74 8.52
C LEU A 105 0.10 -21.64 9.62
N LEU A 106 -0.98 -22.38 9.34
CA LEU A 106 -1.56 -23.36 10.29
C LEU A 106 -0.60 -24.52 10.55
N ASP A 107 0.14 -24.99 9.56
CA ASP A 107 1.13 -26.06 9.76
C ASP A 107 2.22 -25.64 10.75
N PHE A 108 2.64 -24.37 10.74
CA PHE A 108 3.58 -23.84 11.74
C PHE A 108 2.91 -23.50 13.06
N ALA A 109 1.77 -22.81 13.04
CA ALA A 109 1.08 -22.35 14.25
C ALA A 109 0.65 -23.50 15.17
N LEU A 110 0.29 -24.64 14.58
CA LEU A 110 -0.11 -25.84 15.31
C LEU A 110 1.03 -26.86 15.47
N GLY A 111 2.24 -26.51 15.02
CA GLY A 111 3.44 -27.34 15.12
C GLY A 111 4.13 -27.25 16.49
N GLU A 112 5.23 -27.99 16.63
CA GLU A 112 5.96 -28.13 17.90
C GLU A 112 6.97 -26.99 18.16
N ASP A 113 7.47 -26.33 17.13
CA ASP A 113 8.42 -25.21 17.26
C ASP A 113 7.67 -23.96 17.74
N ILE A 114 7.82 -23.64 19.02
CA ILE A 114 7.09 -22.53 19.65
C ILE A 114 7.43 -21.15 19.05
N VAL A 115 8.65 -20.97 18.53
CA VAL A 115 9.05 -19.69 17.92
C VAL A 115 8.34 -19.50 16.59
N LEU A 116 8.37 -20.51 15.72
CA LEU A 116 7.67 -20.49 14.45
C LEU A 116 6.15 -20.47 14.65
N ALA A 117 5.63 -21.21 15.64
CA ALA A 117 4.21 -21.25 15.98
C ALA A 117 3.69 -19.87 16.42
N THR A 118 4.46 -19.15 17.24
CA THR A 118 4.09 -17.78 17.65
C THR A 118 4.06 -16.84 16.47
N LYS A 119 5.10 -16.82 15.63
CA LYS A 119 5.16 -15.97 14.43
C LYS A 119 4.01 -16.27 13.46
N ALA A 120 3.74 -17.54 13.19
CA ALA A 120 2.64 -17.95 12.34
C ALA A 120 1.27 -17.56 12.91
N SER A 121 1.09 -17.69 14.24
CA SER A 121 -0.13 -17.27 14.93
C SER A 121 -0.36 -15.77 14.79
N ASP A 122 0.68 -14.94 14.94
CA ASP A 122 0.55 -13.50 14.83
C ASP A 122 0.13 -13.08 13.41
N VAL A 123 0.65 -13.76 12.38
CA VAL A 123 0.20 -13.57 11.01
C VAL A 123 -1.25 -14.04 10.83
N LEU A 124 -1.62 -15.24 11.36
CA LEU A 124 -2.98 -15.78 11.24
C LEU A 124 -4.04 -14.87 11.86
N LYS A 125 -3.74 -14.20 12.96
CA LYS A 125 -4.65 -13.20 13.58
C LYS A 125 -5.01 -12.05 12.63
N THR A 126 -4.20 -11.81 11.61
CA THR A 126 -4.46 -10.80 10.56
C THR A 126 -5.18 -11.37 9.33
N GLN A 127 -5.38 -12.68 9.25
CA GLN A 127 -6.04 -13.35 8.13
C GLN A 127 -7.52 -13.55 8.45
N VAL A 128 -8.39 -12.86 7.70
CA VAL A 128 -9.85 -12.94 7.91
C VAL A 128 -10.56 -13.87 6.93
N PHE A 129 -9.83 -14.41 5.94
CA PHE A 129 -10.35 -15.34 4.94
C PHE A 129 -9.89 -16.76 5.25
N LEU A 130 -10.64 -17.45 6.11
CA LEU A 130 -10.44 -18.85 6.46
C LEU A 130 -11.58 -19.69 5.88
N TYR A 131 -11.24 -20.90 5.44
CA TYR A 131 -12.25 -21.89 5.06
C TYR A 131 -12.68 -22.71 6.28
N ASP A 132 -13.84 -23.37 6.20
CA ASP A 132 -14.34 -24.27 7.27
C ASP A 132 -13.32 -25.34 7.66
N ALA A 133 -12.54 -25.85 6.69
CA ALA A 133 -11.47 -26.80 6.98
C ALA A 133 -10.33 -26.21 7.81
N ASP A 134 -10.04 -24.93 7.65
CA ASP A 134 -8.99 -24.24 8.42
C ASP A 134 -9.44 -24.01 9.85
N THR A 135 -10.67 -23.53 10.04
CA THR A 135 -11.27 -23.34 11.36
C THR A 135 -11.42 -24.65 12.10
N SER A 136 -11.83 -25.74 11.44
CA SER A 136 -11.92 -27.08 12.02
C SER A 136 -10.58 -27.59 12.54
N ARG A 137 -9.47 -27.34 11.82
CA ARG A 137 -8.12 -27.68 12.29
C ARG A 137 -7.75 -26.95 13.58
N ILE A 138 -8.09 -25.67 13.69
CA ILE A 138 -7.83 -24.87 14.90
C ILE A 138 -8.67 -25.39 16.07
N GLU A 139 -9.95 -25.70 15.84
CA GLU A 139 -10.84 -26.25 16.86
C GLU A 139 -10.38 -27.62 17.37
N GLU A 140 -9.95 -28.52 16.48
CA GLU A 140 -9.42 -29.83 16.85
C GLU A 140 -8.14 -29.69 17.70
N ALA A 141 -7.23 -28.82 17.29
CA ALA A 141 -6.02 -28.55 18.08
C ALA A 141 -6.35 -27.93 19.45
N PHE A 142 -7.35 -27.05 19.52
CA PHE A 142 -7.82 -26.49 20.80
C PHE A 142 -8.39 -27.60 21.71
N LYS A 143 -9.19 -28.51 21.18
CA LYS A 143 -9.75 -29.65 21.96
C LYS A 143 -8.66 -30.57 22.52
N THR A 144 -7.51 -30.66 21.88
CA THR A 144 -6.34 -31.41 22.35
C THR A 144 -5.41 -30.60 23.26
N GLY A 145 -5.78 -29.38 23.62
CA GLY A 145 -5.05 -28.55 24.58
C GLY A 145 -3.97 -27.64 23.95
N ASN A 146 -3.95 -27.46 22.64
CA ASN A 146 -3.00 -26.55 22.00
C ASN A 146 -3.28 -25.09 22.39
N ASN A 147 -2.32 -24.42 23.02
CA ASN A 147 -2.48 -23.07 23.54
C ASN A 147 -2.52 -22.01 22.42
N ILE A 148 -1.79 -22.22 21.32
CA ILE A 148 -1.83 -21.31 20.16
C ILE A 148 -3.21 -21.36 19.51
N ALA A 149 -3.80 -22.55 19.34
CA ALA A 149 -5.15 -22.69 18.83
C ALA A 149 -6.18 -21.95 19.70
N LYS A 150 -6.03 -22.01 21.03
CA LYS A 150 -6.86 -21.24 21.96
C LYS A 150 -6.74 -19.73 21.70
N GLN A 151 -5.51 -19.21 21.59
CA GLN A 151 -5.27 -17.80 21.35
C GLN A 151 -5.85 -17.32 20.02
N LEU A 152 -5.76 -18.14 18.95
CA LEU A 152 -6.35 -17.83 17.65
C LEU A 152 -7.88 -17.74 17.74
N LEU A 153 -8.54 -18.73 18.37
CA LEU A 153 -9.99 -18.71 18.55
C LEU A 153 -10.46 -17.51 19.40
N GLU A 154 -9.72 -17.17 20.45
CA GLU A 154 -10.02 -16.00 21.28
C GLU A 154 -9.87 -14.69 20.50
N SER A 155 -8.83 -14.58 19.67
CA SER A 155 -8.60 -13.41 18.82
C SER A 155 -9.71 -13.24 17.79
N TYR A 156 -10.12 -14.32 17.12
CA TYR A 156 -11.21 -14.29 16.15
C TYR A 156 -12.57 -13.98 16.82
N ALA A 157 -12.85 -14.60 17.98
CA ALA A 157 -14.07 -14.34 18.72
C ALA A 157 -14.20 -12.88 19.20
N LYS A 158 -13.08 -12.23 19.51
CA LYS A 158 -13.02 -10.80 19.86
C LYS A 158 -12.95 -9.87 18.66
N ALA A 159 -12.82 -10.43 17.45
CA ALA A 159 -12.60 -9.66 16.23
C ALA A 159 -11.39 -8.70 16.31
N GLU A 160 -10.30 -9.12 16.94
CA GLU A 160 -9.13 -8.26 17.27
C GLU A 160 -8.54 -7.60 16.04
N PHE A 161 -8.58 -8.23 14.86
CA PHE A 161 -8.16 -7.64 13.60
C PHE A 161 -8.86 -6.31 13.30
N PHE A 162 -10.13 -6.15 13.72
CA PHE A 162 -10.94 -4.96 13.47
C PHE A 162 -11.00 -4.02 14.68
N THR A 163 -10.74 -4.52 15.89
CA THR A 163 -10.96 -3.75 17.13
C THR A 163 -9.65 -3.35 17.83
N ASN A 164 -8.55 -4.06 17.57
CA ASN A 164 -7.24 -3.77 18.16
C ASN A 164 -6.37 -2.96 17.19
N LEU A 165 -6.87 -1.81 16.76
CA LEU A 165 -6.21 -0.93 15.81
C LEU A 165 -5.53 0.23 16.54
N PRO A 166 -4.38 0.71 16.06
CA PRO A 166 -3.71 1.84 16.69
C PRO A 166 -4.53 3.12 16.56
N GLU A 167 -4.45 3.97 17.55
CA GLU A 167 -5.02 5.32 17.47
C GLU A 167 -4.25 6.15 16.42
N VAL A 168 -4.96 7.11 15.84
CA VAL A 168 -4.33 8.07 14.92
C VAL A 168 -3.34 8.93 15.70
N GLU A 169 -2.11 9.03 15.19
CA GLU A 169 -1.06 9.83 15.79
C GLU A 169 -1.51 11.28 15.98
N GLU A 170 -1.15 11.88 17.11
CA GLU A 170 -1.47 13.28 17.39
C GLU A 170 -0.73 14.23 16.45
N GLU A 171 0.56 13.98 16.25
CA GLU A 171 1.40 14.77 15.35
C GLU A 171 1.95 13.86 14.23
N ILE A 172 1.70 14.27 12.99
CA ILE A 172 2.18 13.57 11.80
C ILE A 172 3.05 14.54 11.00
N GLU A 173 4.33 14.23 10.90
CA GLU A 173 5.21 14.98 10.01
C GLU A 173 5.08 14.42 8.57
N VAL A 174 4.95 15.34 7.63
CA VAL A 174 4.86 15.00 6.21
C VAL A 174 5.93 15.73 5.40
N VAL A 175 6.35 15.10 4.31
CA VAL A 175 7.16 15.72 3.26
C VAL A 175 6.32 15.71 1.98
N THR A 176 6.22 16.83 1.30
CA THR A 176 5.39 16.97 0.10
C THR A 176 6.04 16.35 -1.13
N TYR A 177 5.23 15.77 -1.99
CA TYR A 177 5.56 15.44 -3.37
C TYR A 177 4.52 16.05 -4.30
N VAL A 178 4.90 17.03 -5.10
CA VAL A 178 4.03 17.67 -6.09
C VAL A 178 3.94 16.73 -7.30
N ALA A 179 2.84 16.02 -7.43
CA ALA A 179 2.67 14.97 -8.42
C ALA A 179 2.23 15.50 -9.79
N ALA A 180 1.52 16.61 -9.82
CA ALA A 180 1.12 17.28 -11.06
C ALA A 180 0.72 18.72 -10.78
N GLU A 181 0.83 19.56 -11.81
CA GLU A 181 0.12 20.82 -11.93
C GLU A 181 -1.26 20.54 -12.56
N GLY A 182 -2.33 20.90 -11.86
CA GLY A 182 -3.70 20.59 -12.23
C GLY A 182 -4.27 19.35 -11.56
N ASP A 183 -5.41 18.87 -12.08
CA ASP A 183 -6.17 17.77 -11.46
C ASP A 183 -5.45 16.42 -11.55
N ILE A 184 -5.42 15.68 -10.46
CA ILE A 184 -4.99 14.29 -10.43
C ILE A 184 -6.21 13.39 -10.49
N SER A 185 -6.35 12.64 -11.58
CA SER A 185 -7.46 11.71 -11.78
C SER A 185 -7.26 10.39 -11.03
N THR A 186 -8.36 9.69 -10.80
CA THR A 186 -8.28 8.30 -10.29
C THR A 186 -7.63 7.34 -11.29
N ASP A 187 -7.61 7.65 -12.57
CA ASP A 187 -6.92 6.81 -13.56
C ASP A 187 -5.40 7.00 -13.52
N LEU A 188 -4.91 8.16 -13.07
CA LEU A 188 -3.49 8.34 -12.77
C LEU A 188 -3.08 7.55 -11.52
N LEU A 189 -3.96 7.46 -10.52
CA LEU A 189 -3.71 6.75 -9.27
C LEU A 189 -3.94 5.24 -9.37
N SER A 190 -4.84 4.79 -10.26
CA SER A 190 -5.25 3.40 -10.45
C SER A 190 -5.75 3.17 -11.87
N PRO A 191 -4.85 2.95 -12.84
CA PRO A 191 -5.18 2.85 -14.26
C PRO A 191 -6.19 1.73 -14.55
N GLY A 192 -7.23 2.03 -15.34
CA GLY A 192 -8.27 1.07 -15.70
C GLY A 192 -7.77 -0.11 -16.51
N ASN A 193 -6.75 0.07 -17.35
CA ASN A 193 -6.10 -0.98 -18.12
C ASN A 193 -5.29 -1.97 -17.26
N GLN A 194 -5.08 -1.68 -15.99
CA GLN A 194 -4.44 -2.55 -14.99
C GLN A 194 -5.44 -3.07 -13.93
N ALA A 195 -6.74 -2.98 -14.19
CA ALA A 195 -7.78 -3.36 -13.22
C ALA A 195 -7.70 -4.83 -12.77
N HIS A 196 -7.13 -5.71 -13.58
CA HIS A 196 -6.92 -7.12 -13.25
C HIS A 196 -6.00 -7.35 -12.05
N SER A 197 -5.10 -6.42 -11.76
CA SER A 197 -4.17 -6.52 -10.63
C SER A 197 -4.71 -5.94 -9.32
N ARG A 198 -5.93 -5.37 -9.30
CA ARG A 198 -6.49 -4.70 -8.10
C ARG A 198 -6.71 -5.61 -6.89
N ALA A 199 -6.80 -6.92 -7.10
CA ALA A 199 -6.90 -7.89 -6.01
C ALA A 199 -5.59 -8.00 -5.20
N ASP A 200 -4.46 -7.66 -5.82
CA ASP A 200 -3.14 -7.60 -5.19
C ASP A 200 -2.72 -6.13 -5.07
N ARG A 201 -2.74 -5.59 -3.85
CA ARG A 201 -2.47 -4.17 -3.59
C ARG A 201 -1.03 -3.80 -3.95
N GLU A 202 -0.08 -4.63 -3.64
CA GLU A 202 1.35 -4.41 -3.86
C GLU A 202 1.65 -4.42 -5.37
N LEU A 203 1.07 -5.36 -6.10
CA LEU A 203 1.19 -5.43 -7.54
C LEU A 203 0.51 -4.24 -8.23
N HIS A 204 -0.74 -3.95 -7.85
CA HIS A 204 -1.50 -2.84 -8.43
C HIS A 204 -0.87 -1.47 -8.09
N GLY A 205 -0.29 -1.33 -6.90
CA GLY A 205 0.44 -0.13 -6.50
C GLY A 205 1.55 0.27 -7.47
N LYS A 206 2.21 -0.70 -8.12
CA LYS A 206 3.24 -0.43 -9.14
C LYS A 206 2.72 0.32 -10.36
N CYS A 207 1.41 0.40 -10.54
CA CYS A 207 0.78 1.10 -11.65
C CYS A 207 0.47 2.57 -11.34
N MET A 208 0.63 3.01 -10.08
CA MET A 208 0.32 4.38 -9.67
C MET A 208 1.33 5.38 -10.25
N ILE A 209 0.82 6.46 -10.84
CA ILE A 209 1.65 7.56 -11.41
C ILE A 209 2.65 7.01 -12.43
N SER A 210 3.77 7.69 -12.64
CA SER A 210 4.86 7.23 -13.51
C SER A 210 5.97 6.55 -12.69
N GLU A 211 6.83 5.78 -13.37
CA GLU A 211 7.98 5.15 -12.72
C GLU A 211 8.96 6.19 -12.17
N GLU A 212 9.15 7.30 -12.86
CA GLU A 212 9.97 8.42 -12.43
C GLU A 212 9.45 9.01 -11.12
N ALA A 213 8.13 9.25 -11.04
CA ALA A 213 7.49 9.74 -9.83
C ALA A 213 7.65 8.77 -8.66
N GLN A 214 7.53 7.47 -8.90
CA GLN A 214 7.75 6.44 -7.89
C GLN A 214 9.19 6.46 -7.36
N VAL A 215 10.17 6.66 -8.24
CA VAL A 215 11.59 6.79 -7.85
C VAL A 215 11.80 8.04 -6.98
N GLU A 216 11.19 9.17 -7.33
CA GLU A 216 11.31 10.40 -6.54
C GLU A 216 10.64 10.28 -5.16
N ILE A 217 9.46 9.64 -5.08
CA ILE A 217 8.80 9.35 -3.79
C ILE A 217 9.71 8.49 -2.91
N LYS A 218 10.34 7.45 -3.46
CA LYS A 218 11.30 6.61 -2.71
C LYS A 218 12.49 7.42 -2.19
N LYS A 219 13.08 8.28 -3.01
CA LYS A 219 14.18 9.17 -2.58
C LYS A 219 13.76 10.08 -1.43
N LEU A 220 12.53 10.61 -1.47
CA LEU A 220 12.01 11.42 -0.36
C LEU A 220 11.87 10.59 0.92
N GLN A 221 11.40 9.37 0.83
CA GLN A 221 11.28 8.46 1.98
C GLN A 221 12.64 8.07 2.54
N GLU A 222 13.61 7.75 1.69
CA GLU A 222 15.00 7.47 2.10
C GLU A 222 15.64 8.66 2.82
N LYS A 223 15.40 9.87 2.32
CA LYS A 223 15.88 11.12 2.92
C LYS A 223 15.15 11.46 4.24
N HIS A 224 13.88 11.08 4.34
CA HIS A 224 13.00 11.39 5.47
C HIS A 224 12.28 10.13 6.00
N PRO A 225 13.03 9.14 6.56
CA PRO A 225 12.48 7.80 6.85
C PRO A 225 11.35 7.79 7.90
N ASN A 226 11.24 8.84 8.71
CA ASN A 226 10.20 8.97 9.75
C ASN A 226 9.04 9.89 9.33
N LYS A 227 8.99 10.32 8.06
CA LYS A 227 7.95 11.20 7.55
C LYS A 227 7.11 10.50 6.50
N ARG A 228 5.82 10.75 6.53
CA ARG A 228 4.90 10.31 5.45
C ARG A 228 5.02 11.25 4.28
N VAL A 229 4.80 10.73 3.08
CA VAL A 229 4.74 11.58 1.89
C VAL A 229 3.31 12.10 1.73
N MET A 230 3.16 13.40 1.57
CA MET A 230 1.89 14.02 1.20
C MET A 230 1.89 14.27 -0.32
N LEU A 231 1.02 13.57 -1.05
CA LEU A 231 0.87 13.75 -2.50
C LEU A 231 0.08 15.02 -2.78
N VAL A 232 0.63 15.92 -3.57
CA VAL A 232 0.05 17.25 -3.84
C VAL A 232 -0.37 17.40 -5.30
N ALA A 233 -1.59 17.87 -5.53
CA ALA A 233 -2.09 18.36 -6.81
C ALA A 233 -2.00 19.90 -6.80
N GLU A 234 -0.98 20.46 -7.44
CA GLU A 234 -0.78 21.90 -7.52
C GLU A 234 -1.79 22.53 -8.49
N LYS A 235 -2.44 23.62 -8.11
CA LYS A 235 -3.52 24.29 -8.87
C LYS A 235 -4.66 23.36 -9.29
N GLY A 236 -4.83 22.24 -8.60
CA GLY A 236 -5.78 21.20 -8.98
C GLY A 236 -6.45 20.50 -7.81
N THR A 237 -7.27 19.53 -8.19
CA THR A 237 -8.07 18.70 -7.28
C THR A 237 -7.57 17.25 -7.30
N MET A 238 -7.57 16.61 -6.16
CA MET A 238 -7.09 15.23 -6.04
C MET A 238 -8.22 14.20 -6.22
N GLY A 239 -8.01 13.20 -7.10
CA GLY A 239 -8.83 12.01 -7.14
C GLY A 239 -10.14 12.13 -7.92
N VAL A 240 -10.18 12.87 -9.02
CA VAL A 240 -11.33 12.96 -9.92
C VAL A 240 -11.49 11.66 -10.70
N GLY A 241 -12.65 10.96 -10.59
CA GLY A 241 -12.95 9.73 -11.34
C GLY A 241 -13.65 8.64 -10.53
N SER A 242 -13.64 7.39 -11.04
CA SER A 242 -14.42 6.27 -10.50
C SER A 242 -13.60 5.20 -9.78
N SER A 243 -12.30 5.05 -10.04
CA SER A 243 -11.42 4.03 -9.43
C SER A 243 -10.96 4.41 -8.01
N ARG A 244 -11.92 4.72 -7.14
CA ARG A 244 -11.70 5.43 -5.87
C ARG A 244 -10.93 4.61 -4.84
N MET A 245 -11.42 3.42 -4.50
CA MET A 245 -10.81 2.58 -3.46
C MET A 245 -9.39 2.16 -3.86
N SER A 246 -9.20 1.67 -5.08
CA SER A 246 -7.87 1.26 -5.54
C SER A 246 -6.89 2.43 -5.65
N GLY A 247 -7.37 3.62 -6.05
CA GLY A 247 -6.55 4.84 -6.04
C GLY A 247 -6.08 5.20 -4.64
N VAL A 248 -6.98 5.20 -3.64
CA VAL A 248 -6.62 5.45 -2.23
C VAL A 248 -5.64 4.41 -1.70
N ASN A 249 -5.87 3.12 -1.99
CA ASN A 249 -4.96 2.05 -1.60
C ASN A 249 -3.55 2.23 -2.18
N ASN A 250 -3.47 2.62 -3.45
CA ASN A 250 -2.17 2.85 -4.09
C ASN A 250 -1.45 4.06 -3.49
N VAL A 251 -2.18 5.14 -3.21
CA VAL A 251 -1.60 6.30 -2.50
C VAL A 251 -1.08 5.90 -1.12
N ALA A 252 -1.86 5.15 -0.33
CA ALA A 252 -1.42 4.67 0.98
C ALA A 252 -0.14 3.83 0.88
N LEU A 253 -0.07 2.95 -0.11
CA LEU A 253 1.08 2.08 -0.34
C LEU A 253 2.36 2.89 -0.62
N TRP A 254 2.28 3.92 -1.46
CA TRP A 254 3.45 4.71 -1.87
C TRP A 254 3.82 5.84 -0.92
N THR A 255 2.89 6.34 -0.12
CA THR A 255 3.09 7.52 0.72
C THR A 255 3.29 7.19 2.20
N GLY A 256 3.17 5.91 2.58
CA GLY A 256 3.42 5.43 3.92
C GLY A 256 4.89 5.44 4.32
N ILE A 257 5.15 5.12 5.59
CA ILE A 257 6.51 4.91 6.09
C ILE A 257 7.00 3.55 5.61
N GLN A 258 8.22 3.48 5.12
CA GLN A 258 8.82 2.22 4.69
C GLN A 258 8.97 1.26 5.87
N ALA A 259 8.34 0.08 5.78
CA ALA A 259 8.39 -0.95 6.81
C ALA A 259 9.51 -1.98 6.58
N SER A 260 9.80 -2.28 5.32
CA SER A 260 10.75 -3.30 4.92
C SER A 260 11.44 -2.89 3.62
N PRO A 261 12.74 -3.21 3.43
CA PRO A 261 13.44 -2.94 2.17
C PRO A 261 12.87 -3.71 0.98
N TYR A 262 12.06 -4.73 1.23
CA TYR A 262 11.47 -5.60 0.21
C TYR A 262 10.00 -5.28 -0.04
N ILE A 263 9.27 -4.94 1.01
CA ILE A 263 7.89 -4.42 0.95
C ILE A 263 7.95 -2.98 1.45
N PRO A 264 8.08 -2.01 0.53
CA PRO A 264 8.58 -0.68 0.88
C PRO A 264 7.62 0.20 1.66
N PHE A 265 6.35 -0.21 1.88
CA PHE A 265 5.35 0.71 2.43
C PHE A 265 4.47 0.07 3.48
N VAL A 266 4.32 0.74 4.62
CA VAL A 266 3.31 0.41 5.62
C VAL A 266 1.94 0.83 5.11
N ASN A 267 0.94 0.01 5.41
CA ASN A 267 -0.45 0.35 5.13
C ASN A 267 -0.96 1.33 6.18
N ILE A 268 -0.94 2.60 5.85
CA ILE A 268 -1.43 3.70 6.69
C ILE A 268 -2.43 4.56 5.91
N ALA A 269 -3.16 5.40 6.63
CA ALA A 269 -4.07 6.35 6.00
C ALA A 269 -3.30 7.29 5.04
N PRO A 270 -3.67 7.40 3.76
CA PRO A 270 -2.99 8.27 2.81
C PRO A 270 -3.22 9.73 3.14
N ILE A 271 -2.24 10.57 2.85
CA ILE A 271 -2.29 12.01 3.00
C ILE A 271 -2.15 12.64 1.64
N VAL A 272 -3.16 13.41 1.22
CA VAL A 272 -3.20 14.07 -0.07
C VAL A 272 -3.63 15.51 0.07
N ALA A 273 -3.11 16.38 -0.79
CA ALA A 273 -3.46 17.79 -0.82
C ALA A 273 -3.84 18.24 -2.23
N GLY A 274 -4.73 19.19 -2.29
CA GLY A 274 -5.05 19.99 -3.48
C GLY A 274 -5.11 21.47 -3.12
N THR A 275 -5.03 22.33 -4.10
CA THR A 275 -5.01 23.77 -3.91
C THR A 275 -6.30 24.44 -4.37
N ASN A 276 -7.16 23.71 -5.11
CA ASN A 276 -8.48 24.16 -5.56
C ASN A 276 -9.61 23.30 -4.96
N GLY A 277 -9.40 22.79 -3.76
CA GLY A 277 -10.28 21.85 -3.10
C GLY A 277 -9.86 20.39 -3.34
N ILE A 278 -10.25 19.51 -2.43
CA ILE A 278 -10.00 18.09 -2.52
C ILE A 278 -11.25 17.38 -3.02
N SER A 279 -11.09 16.48 -4.00
CA SER A 279 -12.19 15.66 -4.52
C SER A 279 -12.96 14.96 -3.40
N PRO A 280 -14.26 14.76 -3.56
CA PRO A 280 -15.10 13.99 -2.65
C PRO A 280 -14.54 12.61 -2.29
N ILE A 281 -13.69 12.03 -3.13
CA ILE A 281 -12.99 10.76 -2.81
C ILE A 281 -12.20 10.86 -1.50
N PHE A 282 -11.53 12.01 -1.23
CA PHE A 282 -10.75 12.19 -0.02
C PHE A 282 -11.48 12.96 1.10
N LEU A 283 -12.51 13.73 0.77
CA LEU A 283 -13.29 14.48 1.78
C LEU A 283 -14.56 13.77 2.26
N THR A 284 -15.22 13.01 1.37
CA THR A 284 -16.53 12.40 1.67
C THR A 284 -16.52 10.88 1.58
N THR A 285 -15.92 10.30 0.54
CA THR A 285 -15.89 8.84 0.33
C THR A 285 -14.71 8.14 0.95
N VAL A 286 -13.66 8.84 1.28
CA VAL A 286 -12.52 8.31 2.03
C VAL A 286 -12.90 7.87 3.44
N GLY A 287 -14.03 8.31 3.97
CA GLY A 287 -14.60 7.73 5.17
C GLY A 287 -14.75 6.20 5.14
N VAL A 288 -14.80 5.60 3.95
CA VAL A 288 -14.84 4.14 3.77
C VAL A 288 -13.46 3.49 3.82
N THR A 289 -12.39 4.22 3.49
CA THR A 289 -11.03 3.67 3.37
C THR A 289 -10.01 4.32 4.29
N GLY A 290 -10.39 5.37 5.00
CA GLY A 290 -9.49 6.23 5.77
C GLY A 290 -8.65 7.13 4.87
N GLY A 291 -8.19 8.26 5.40
CA GLY A 291 -7.32 9.17 4.68
C GLY A 291 -7.47 10.62 5.11
N ILE A 292 -6.42 11.39 4.93
CA ILE A 292 -6.37 12.81 5.30
C ILE A 292 -6.31 13.64 4.01
N GLY A 293 -7.43 14.30 3.69
CA GLY A 293 -7.50 15.26 2.60
C GLY A 293 -7.19 16.67 3.10
N VAL A 294 -6.28 17.36 2.45
CA VAL A 294 -5.85 18.71 2.79
C VAL A 294 -6.20 19.67 1.66
N ASP A 295 -7.06 20.64 1.91
CA ASP A 295 -7.30 21.77 1.02
C ASP A 295 -6.37 22.91 1.44
N LEU A 296 -5.24 23.04 0.74
CA LEU A 296 -4.20 24.00 1.06
C LEU A 296 -4.63 25.44 0.81
N LYS A 297 -5.45 25.69 -0.20
CA LYS A 297 -5.89 27.05 -0.62
C LYS A 297 -4.73 28.05 -0.75
N ASN A 298 -3.57 27.57 -1.14
CA ASN A 298 -2.40 28.42 -1.34
C ASN A 298 -2.45 29.24 -2.64
N TRP A 299 -3.33 28.86 -3.58
CA TRP A 299 -3.65 29.62 -4.77
C TRP A 299 -4.93 30.41 -4.56
N VAL A 300 -4.82 31.72 -4.51
CA VAL A 300 -5.95 32.64 -4.25
C VAL A 300 -6.20 33.54 -5.44
N LYS A 301 -7.44 34.00 -5.60
CA LYS A 301 -7.77 34.97 -6.62
C LYS A 301 -7.03 36.29 -6.39
N LYS A 302 -6.25 36.73 -7.36
CA LYS A 302 -5.58 38.03 -7.32
C LYS A 302 -6.61 39.13 -7.32
N ILE A 303 -6.55 40.02 -6.34
CA ILE A 303 -7.50 41.13 -6.18
C ILE A 303 -6.86 42.40 -6.69
N GLY A 304 -7.58 43.12 -7.56
CA GLY A 304 -7.17 44.43 -8.05
C GLY A 304 -7.38 45.55 -7.02
N SER A 305 -6.90 46.72 -7.32
CA SER A 305 -7.03 47.92 -6.48
C SER A 305 -8.48 48.37 -6.24
N ASP A 306 -9.41 47.87 -7.07
CA ASP A 306 -10.86 48.10 -6.95
C ASP A 306 -11.57 47.06 -6.07
N GLY A 307 -10.83 46.13 -5.45
CA GLY A 307 -11.34 45.06 -4.62
C GLY A 307 -11.97 43.90 -5.39
N LYS A 308 -11.87 43.86 -6.72
CA LYS A 308 -12.41 42.78 -7.55
C LYS A 308 -11.31 41.85 -8.04
N PRO A 309 -11.66 40.56 -8.32
CA PRO A 309 -10.72 39.66 -8.97
C PRO A 309 -10.24 40.16 -10.31
N ILE A 310 -8.95 40.10 -10.55
CA ILE A 310 -8.37 40.30 -11.88
C ILE A 310 -8.71 39.06 -12.72
N LEU A 311 -9.19 39.29 -13.97
CA LEU A 311 -9.58 38.22 -14.85
C LEU A 311 -8.61 38.07 -16.01
N ASN A 312 -8.41 36.85 -16.48
CA ASN A 312 -7.76 36.50 -17.74
C ASN A 312 -8.67 36.84 -18.94
N ASN A 313 -8.15 36.68 -20.14
CA ASN A 313 -8.88 36.91 -21.38
C ASN A 313 -10.10 35.99 -21.58
N ASP A 314 -10.14 34.85 -20.93
CA ASP A 314 -11.22 33.85 -20.90
C ASP A 314 -12.22 34.04 -19.75
N ASN A 315 -12.15 35.18 -19.05
CA ASN A 315 -12.91 35.49 -17.85
C ASN A 315 -12.64 34.58 -16.63
N SER A 316 -11.64 33.74 -16.66
CA SER A 316 -11.17 33.03 -15.45
C SER A 316 -10.39 33.96 -14.53
N PRO A 317 -10.44 33.80 -13.20
CA PRO A 317 -9.67 34.64 -12.28
C PRO A 317 -8.17 34.35 -12.41
N VAL A 318 -7.37 35.42 -12.42
CA VAL A 318 -5.93 35.29 -12.22
C VAL A 318 -5.69 34.81 -10.81
N LEU A 319 -4.90 33.78 -10.68
CA LEU A 319 -4.48 33.24 -9.39
C LEU A 319 -3.09 33.75 -9.01
N GLU A 320 -2.86 33.96 -7.73
CA GLU A 320 -1.55 34.24 -7.17
C GLU A 320 -1.27 33.28 -6.03
N GLU A 321 -0.02 32.90 -5.89
CA GLU A 321 0.40 31.99 -4.85
C GLU A 321 0.57 32.74 -3.53
N LYS A 322 -0.13 32.27 -2.49
CA LYS A 322 -0.05 32.85 -1.15
C LYS A 322 1.18 32.38 -0.39
N TYR A 323 1.53 31.09 -0.56
CA TYR A 323 2.74 30.45 -0.03
C TYR A 323 3.11 29.29 -0.94
N SER A 324 4.41 29.03 -1.09
CA SER A 324 4.89 27.96 -1.97
C SER A 324 4.88 26.61 -1.30
N VAL A 325 4.43 25.58 -2.03
CA VAL A 325 4.53 24.17 -1.63
C VAL A 325 5.25 23.41 -2.73
N GLU A 326 6.54 23.24 -2.54
CA GLU A 326 7.40 22.49 -3.47
C GLU A 326 7.58 21.04 -2.99
N THR A 327 8.02 20.17 -3.90
CA THR A 327 8.46 18.83 -3.54
C THR A 327 9.60 18.91 -2.51
N GLY A 328 9.43 18.23 -1.38
CA GLY A 328 10.38 18.26 -0.27
C GLY A 328 10.06 19.28 0.83
N THR A 329 8.98 20.03 0.72
CA THR A 329 8.50 20.91 1.81
C THR A 329 8.04 20.04 2.99
N ILE A 330 8.50 20.37 4.20
CA ILE A 330 8.09 19.67 5.44
C ILE A 330 6.95 20.43 6.07
N LEU A 331 5.89 19.69 6.42
CA LEU A 331 4.70 20.23 7.08
C LEU A 331 4.33 19.33 8.27
N LYS A 332 3.49 19.83 9.18
CA LYS A 332 3.01 19.12 10.36
C LYS A 332 1.50 19.09 10.41
N ILE A 333 0.94 17.90 10.60
CA ILE A 333 -0.47 17.70 10.85
C ILE A 333 -0.66 17.47 12.35
N ASN A 334 -1.54 18.22 12.98
CA ASN A 334 -2.01 17.91 14.33
C ASN A 334 -3.46 17.41 14.26
N SER A 335 -3.65 16.11 14.53
CA SER A 335 -4.94 15.43 14.40
C SER A 335 -5.94 15.86 15.47
N LYS A 336 -5.49 16.23 16.68
CA LYS A 336 -6.35 16.72 17.76
C LYS A 336 -6.82 18.14 17.49
N GLN A 337 -5.91 19.03 17.08
CA GLN A 337 -6.25 20.40 16.69
C GLN A 337 -6.95 20.44 15.34
N LYS A 338 -6.85 19.35 14.53
CA LYS A 338 -7.38 19.24 13.17
C LYS A 338 -6.84 20.33 12.25
N LYS A 339 -5.53 20.53 12.29
CA LYS A 339 -4.86 21.60 11.58
C LYS A 339 -3.58 21.13 10.91
N LEU A 340 -3.23 21.79 9.81
CA LEU A 340 -1.94 21.69 9.13
C LEU A 340 -1.11 22.94 9.47
N PHE A 341 0.15 22.73 9.80
CA PHE A 341 1.12 23.76 10.11
C PHE A 341 2.35 23.70 9.20
N ASN A 342 3.09 24.80 9.13
CA ASN A 342 4.42 24.83 8.56
C ASN A 342 5.39 23.93 9.36
N ALA A 343 6.62 23.77 8.87
CA ALA A 343 7.64 22.90 9.50
C ALA A 343 7.94 23.25 10.97
N ASN A 344 7.88 24.53 11.33
CA ASN A 344 8.16 24.99 12.69
C ASN A 344 6.96 24.76 13.63
N GLY A 345 5.73 24.63 13.08
CA GLY A 345 4.52 24.45 13.85
C GLY A 345 3.93 25.76 14.39
N ASP A 346 4.39 26.91 13.91
CA ASP A 346 4.00 28.25 14.38
C ASP A 346 3.00 28.96 13.44
N GLU A 347 2.84 28.49 12.20
CA GLU A 347 1.90 29.03 11.22
C GLU A 347 0.89 27.99 10.77
N GLU A 348 -0.41 28.27 10.97
CA GLU A 348 -1.52 27.44 10.48
C GLU A 348 -1.71 27.67 8.96
N LEU A 349 -1.64 26.60 8.19
CA LEU A 349 -1.78 26.61 6.73
C LEU A 349 -3.14 26.12 6.25
N ALA A 350 -3.77 25.17 6.97
CA ALA A 350 -5.08 24.64 6.59
C ALA A 350 -5.86 24.10 7.80
N ASP A 351 -7.19 24.20 7.71
CA ASP A 351 -8.14 23.53 8.60
C ASP A 351 -8.45 22.12 8.07
N LEU A 352 -8.35 21.12 8.95
CA LEU A 352 -8.55 19.69 8.63
C LEU A 352 -9.79 19.10 9.32
N THR A 353 -10.71 19.92 9.80
CA THR A 353 -11.91 19.45 10.52
C THR A 353 -12.72 18.45 9.69
N SER A 354 -12.80 18.63 8.37
CA SER A 354 -13.46 17.69 7.45
C SER A 354 -12.77 16.35 7.30
N SER A 355 -11.46 16.28 7.56
CA SER A 355 -10.67 15.05 7.49
C SER A 355 -10.70 14.26 8.80
N PHE A 356 -10.89 14.92 9.94
CA PHE A 356 -10.91 14.30 11.28
C PHE A 356 -12.31 14.31 11.91
N THR A 357 -13.31 13.81 11.17
CA THR A 357 -14.62 13.51 11.76
C THR A 357 -14.56 12.20 12.55
N PRO A 358 -15.44 11.98 13.56
CA PRO A 358 -15.47 10.72 14.31
C PRO A 358 -15.51 9.47 13.40
N GLN A 359 -16.37 9.51 12.37
CA GLN A 359 -16.47 8.40 11.41
C GLN A 359 -15.16 8.15 10.66
N LYS A 360 -14.48 9.20 10.18
CA LYS A 360 -13.23 9.03 9.45
C LYS A 360 -12.09 8.55 10.34
N LEU A 361 -12.07 8.98 11.61
CA LEU A 361 -11.09 8.48 12.57
C LEU A 361 -11.18 6.97 12.77
N GLU A 362 -12.39 6.41 12.78
CA GLU A 362 -12.58 4.96 12.85
C GLU A 362 -12.02 4.22 11.61
N PHE A 363 -12.09 4.82 10.44
CA PHE A 363 -11.52 4.23 9.20
C PHE A 363 -10.02 4.49 9.03
N MET A 364 -9.43 5.37 9.80
CA MET A 364 -7.98 5.63 9.80
C MET A 364 -7.21 4.69 10.73
N LYS A 365 -7.90 4.07 11.66
CA LYS A 365 -7.37 3.03 12.54
C LYS A 365 -7.25 1.72 11.78
#